data_b1ded4a71fd5cd3059d3d5461c1e51da
#
_entry.id   b1ded4a71fd5cd3059d3d5461c1e51da
#
_cell.length_a   1.000
_cell.length_b   1.000
_cell.length_c   1.000
_cell.angle_alpha   90.00
_cell.angle_beta   90.00
_cell.angle_gamma   90.00
#
_symmetry.space_group_name_H-M   'P 1'
#
loop_
_entity.id
_entity.type
_entity.pdbx_description
1 polymer ?
#
loop_
_entity_poly.entity_id
_entity_poly.type
_entity_poly.pdbx_seq_one_letter_code
_entity_poly.pdbx_strand_id
1 'polypeptide(L)'
;APFRRLQYKTQVFPLPGSVFVHNLLTHSLEVASVGRSLGDAVANALMTKHAESPCSHMSEIGSIVSAACLAHDLGNPPFGHSGEHAIASYFLEGPGIKYKELLTEEQWADITHFDGNANTFRLLTHQFKGRRAGGFVLTYSTLSSIVKYPYPATEAQKQKFGYFTQENEIYERIATELGLKRKGAGWCRHPFAYLVEAADDICYEIMDIEDAHKLKILSFEETRDLMLGFVAPE
;
A
#
# COMPACT_ATOMS: atom_id res chain seq x y z
N ALA A 1 15.57 -8.95 -4.11
CA ALA A 1 14.91 -7.78 -3.52
C ALA A 1 13.46 -8.14 -3.16
N PRO A 2 12.85 -7.54 -2.12
CA PRO A 2 11.44 -7.77 -1.75
C PRO A 2 10.49 -7.56 -2.93
N PHE A 3 10.67 -6.50 -3.72
CA PHE A 3 9.85 -6.20 -4.89
C PHE A 3 9.75 -7.37 -5.88
N ARG A 4 10.86 -8.08 -6.17
CA ARG A 4 10.84 -9.24 -7.08
C ARG A 4 9.99 -10.39 -6.55
N ARG A 5 9.80 -10.51 -5.24
CA ARG A 5 9.01 -11.59 -4.63
C ARG A 5 7.51 -11.43 -4.87
N LEU A 6 7.04 -10.24 -5.25
CA LEU A 6 5.65 -9.99 -5.60
C LEU A 6 5.16 -10.88 -6.75
N GLN A 7 6.05 -11.30 -7.66
CA GLN A 7 5.71 -12.23 -8.75
C GLN A 7 5.21 -13.60 -8.27
N TYR A 8 5.54 -13.99 -7.04
CA TYR A 8 5.11 -15.25 -6.43
C TYR A 8 3.92 -15.10 -5.49
N LYS A 9 3.35 -13.92 -5.40
CA LYS A 9 2.16 -13.63 -4.61
C LYS A 9 1.00 -13.36 -5.55
N THR A 10 -0.11 -14.07 -5.33
CA THR A 10 -1.32 -13.90 -6.14
C THR A 10 -2.00 -12.58 -5.79
N GLN A 11 -2.64 -11.95 -6.78
CA GLN A 11 -3.53 -10.81 -6.54
C GLN A 11 -4.84 -11.33 -5.92
N VAL A 12 -5.61 -12.10 -6.65
CA VAL A 12 -6.89 -12.67 -6.20
C VAL A 12 -6.90 -14.19 -6.35
N PHE A 13 -6.62 -14.71 -7.54
CA PHE A 13 -6.75 -16.11 -7.85
C PHE A 13 -5.44 -16.88 -7.70
N PRO A 14 -5.36 -17.88 -6.79
CA PRO A 14 -4.14 -18.64 -6.53
C PRO A 14 -3.90 -19.73 -7.58
N LEU A 15 -3.69 -19.34 -8.84
CA LEU A 15 -3.44 -20.27 -9.94
C LEU A 15 -1.96 -20.21 -10.36
N PRO A 16 -1.05 -20.95 -9.69
CA PRO A 16 0.35 -20.98 -10.03
C PRO A 16 0.54 -21.54 -11.44
N GLY A 17 1.30 -20.81 -12.27
CA GLY A 17 1.61 -21.22 -13.64
C GLY A 17 0.67 -20.69 -14.71
N SER A 18 -0.39 -19.97 -14.38
CA SER A 18 -1.19 -19.23 -15.35
C SER A 18 -0.52 -17.91 -15.69
N VAL A 19 -0.10 -17.76 -16.94
CA VAL A 19 0.53 -16.52 -17.46
C VAL A 19 -0.49 -15.38 -17.61
N PHE A 20 -1.78 -15.72 -17.51
CA PHE A 20 -2.88 -14.79 -17.80
C PHE A 20 -3.56 -14.20 -16.56
N VAL A 21 -3.20 -14.68 -15.35
CA VAL A 21 -3.76 -14.20 -14.09
C VAL A 21 -2.79 -13.24 -13.44
N HIS A 22 -3.30 -12.11 -12.96
CA HIS A 22 -2.47 -11.07 -12.34
C HIS A 22 -1.83 -11.56 -11.03
N ASN A 23 -0.60 -11.13 -10.80
CA ASN A 23 0.11 -11.27 -9.55
C ASN A 23 0.44 -9.88 -8.99
N LEU A 24 0.86 -9.81 -7.71
CA LEU A 24 1.14 -8.52 -7.08
C LEU A 24 2.23 -7.70 -7.79
N LEU A 25 3.12 -8.32 -8.57
CA LEU A 25 4.14 -7.59 -9.33
C LEU A 25 3.52 -6.87 -10.55
N THR A 26 2.70 -7.57 -11.35
CA THR A 26 2.03 -6.96 -12.51
C THR A 26 1.05 -5.89 -12.07
N HIS A 27 0.26 -6.17 -11.03
CA HIS A 27 -0.60 -5.19 -10.38
C HIS A 27 0.16 -3.93 -9.96
N SER A 28 1.25 -4.06 -9.19
CA SER A 28 2.03 -2.90 -8.75
C SER A 28 2.59 -2.06 -9.91
N LEU A 29 2.91 -2.69 -11.05
CA LEU A 29 3.38 -1.98 -12.26
C LEU A 29 2.25 -1.17 -12.90
N GLU A 30 1.05 -1.72 -12.98
CA GLU A 30 -0.12 -1.05 -13.53
C GLU A 30 -0.58 0.10 -12.63
N VAL A 31 -0.69 -0.15 -11.31
CA VAL A 31 -0.99 0.89 -10.32
C VAL A 31 0.03 2.04 -10.39
N ALA A 32 1.31 1.73 -10.60
CA ALA A 32 2.34 2.76 -10.75
C ALA A 32 2.18 3.60 -12.02
N SER A 33 1.68 3.02 -13.10
CA SER A 33 1.38 3.74 -14.36
C SER A 33 0.20 4.69 -14.17
N VAL A 34 -0.90 4.20 -13.60
CA VAL A 34 -2.09 5.02 -13.30
C VAL A 34 -1.75 6.10 -12.27
N GLY A 35 -1.06 5.74 -11.18
CA GLY A 35 -0.64 6.68 -10.15
C GLY A 35 0.25 7.79 -10.67
N ARG A 36 1.17 7.50 -11.61
CA ARG A 36 1.94 8.52 -12.30
C ARG A 36 1.03 9.51 -13.03
N SER A 37 0.08 9.01 -13.80
CA SER A 37 -0.84 9.85 -14.57
C SER A 37 -1.69 10.76 -13.66
N LEU A 38 -2.20 10.23 -12.55
CA LEU A 38 -2.94 11.01 -11.55
C LEU A 38 -2.04 12.08 -10.91
N GLY A 39 -0.82 11.71 -10.55
CA GLY A 39 0.17 12.63 -9.98
C GLY A 39 0.57 13.74 -10.93
N ASP A 40 0.78 13.43 -12.20
CA ASP A 40 1.12 14.42 -13.24
C ASP A 40 -0.06 15.38 -13.51
N ALA A 41 -1.30 14.87 -13.49
CA ALA A 41 -2.50 15.70 -13.61
C ALA A 41 -2.62 16.70 -12.44
N VAL A 42 -2.40 16.24 -11.21
CA VAL A 42 -2.38 17.10 -10.02
C VAL A 42 -1.24 18.11 -10.10
N ALA A 43 -0.03 17.69 -10.51
CA ALA A 43 1.12 18.57 -10.69
C ALA A 43 0.81 19.71 -11.66
N ASN A 44 0.23 19.41 -12.81
CA ASN A 44 -0.15 20.39 -13.84
C ASN A 44 -1.20 21.38 -13.33
N ALA A 45 -2.22 20.87 -12.62
CA ALA A 45 -3.26 21.72 -12.02
C ALA A 45 -2.68 22.68 -10.95
N LEU A 46 -1.77 22.19 -10.11
CA LEU A 46 -1.10 23.01 -9.10
C LEU A 46 -0.16 24.04 -9.72
N MET A 47 0.62 23.67 -10.73
CA MET A 47 1.51 24.61 -11.45
C MET A 47 0.71 25.72 -12.13
N THR A 48 -0.43 25.38 -12.74
CA THR A 48 -1.33 26.37 -13.34
C THR A 48 -1.91 27.32 -12.30
N LYS A 49 -2.39 26.77 -11.19
CA LYS A 49 -3.01 27.55 -10.11
C LYS A 49 -2.02 28.48 -9.38
N HIS A 50 -0.76 28.08 -9.30
CA HIS A 50 0.30 28.78 -8.57
C HIS A 50 1.43 29.27 -9.49
N ALA A 51 1.09 29.69 -10.72
CA ALA A 51 2.06 30.11 -11.73
C ALA A 51 2.99 31.26 -11.27
N GLU A 52 2.48 32.13 -10.39
CA GLU A 52 3.25 33.26 -9.85
C GLU A 52 4.20 32.88 -8.69
N SER A 53 4.02 31.67 -8.12
CA SER A 53 4.86 31.16 -7.03
C SER A 53 5.26 29.70 -7.29
N PRO A 54 6.02 29.44 -8.35
CA PRO A 54 6.33 28.10 -8.77
C PRO A 54 7.21 27.38 -7.73
N CYS A 55 6.75 26.24 -7.24
CA CYS A 55 7.57 25.28 -6.52
C CYS A 55 8.26 24.39 -7.56
N SER A 56 9.59 24.40 -7.60
CA SER A 56 10.40 23.66 -8.56
C SER A 56 10.20 22.12 -8.51
N HIS A 57 9.62 21.62 -7.43
CA HIS A 57 9.43 20.18 -7.23
C HIS A 57 8.00 19.68 -7.51
N MET A 58 7.06 20.54 -7.94
CA MET A 58 5.70 20.09 -8.27
C MET A 58 5.69 19.10 -9.43
N SER A 59 6.60 19.23 -10.39
CA SER A 59 6.75 18.28 -11.50
C SER A 59 7.13 16.85 -11.07
N GLU A 60 7.63 16.68 -9.85
CA GLU A 60 8.03 15.36 -9.33
C GLU A 60 6.87 14.56 -8.71
N ILE A 61 5.68 15.16 -8.58
CA ILE A 61 4.52 14.52 -7.91
C ILE A 61 4.20 13.18 -8.57
N GLY A 62 4.15 13.12 -9.91
CA GLY A 62 3.90 11.87 -10.62
C GLY A 62 4.94 10.79 -10.34
N SER A 63 6.22 11.17 -10.24
CA SER A 63 7.31 10.25 -9.90
C SER A 63 7.20 9.74 -8.45
N ILE A 64 6.85 10.60 -7.50
CA ILE A 64 6.64 10.24 -6.09
C ILE A 64 5.49 9.27 -5.95
N VAL A 65 4.33 9.58 -6.55
CA VAL A 65 3.14 8.73 -6.51
C VAL A 65 3.41 7.37 -7.18
N SER A 66 4.03 7.37 -8.36
CA SER A 66 4.42 6.15 -9.06
C SER A 66 5.34 5.26 -8.24
N ALA A 67 6.34 5.82 -7.57
CA ALA A 67 7.24 5.08 -6.69
C ALA A 67 6.52 4.51 -5.46
N ALA A 68 5.56 5.25 -4.89
CA ALA A 68 4.72 4.77 -3.79
C ALA A 68 3.82 3.62 -4.25
N CYS A 69 3.19 3.73 -5.42
CA CYS A 69 2.38 2.68 -6.04
C CYS A 69 3.18 1.40 -6.29
N LEU A 70 4.44 1.49 -6.78
CA LEU A 70 5.31 0.32 -6.94
C LEU A 70 5.56 -0.43 -5.63
N ALA A 71 5.49 0.25 -4.51
CA ALA A 71 5.87 -0.30 -3.22
C ALA A 71 4.69 -0.65 -2.31
N HIS A 72 3.45 -0.23 -2.61
CA HIS A 72 2.32 -0.28 -1.69
C HIS A 72 2.02 -1.69 -1.17
N ASP A 73 2.18 -2.71 -2.00
CA ASP A 73 1.86 -4.12 -1.69
C ASP A 73 3.06 -4.98 -1.26
N LEU A 74 4.25 -4.38 -1.08
CA LEU A 74 5.47 -5.14 -0.72
C LEU A 74 5.31 -5.99 0.53
N GLY A 75 4.55 -5.50 1.50
CA GLY A 75 4.36 -6.11 2.81
C GLY A 75 3.24 -7.13 2.88
N ASN A 76 2.40 -7.25 1.85
CA ASN A 76 1.31 -8.22 1.85
C ASN A 76 1.85 -9.64 2.01
N PRO A 77 1.29 -10.45 2.93
CA PRO A 77 1.63 -11.85 3.04
C PRO A 77 1.06 -12.64 1.84
N PRO A 78 1.51 -13.88 1.61
CA PRO A 78 0.82 -14.78 0.68
C PRO A 78 -0.66 -14.89 1.03
N PHE A 79 -1.53 -14.88 0.03
CA PHE A 79 -2.99 -14.91 0.16
C PHE A 79 -3.64 -13.67 0.77
N GLY A 80 -2.94 -12.50 0.74
CA GLY A 80 -3.49 -11.20 1.14
C GLY A 80 -4.12 -11.22 2.54
N HIS A 81 -5.37 -10.78 2.66
CA HIS A 81 -6.10 -10.71 3.94
C HIS A 81 -6.25 -12.06 4.65
N SER A 82 -6.40 -13.17 3.91
CA SER A 82 -6.42 -14.51 4.52
C SER A 82 -5.09 -14.83 5.20
N GLY A 83 -3.98 -14.39 4.60
CA GLY A 83 -2.64 -14.51 5.19
C GLY A 83 -2.46 -13.62 6.42
N GLU A 84 -2.97 -12.39 6.41
CA GLU A 84 -2.98 -11.50 7.59
C GLU A 84 -3.75 -12.15 8.75
N HIS A 85 -4.96 -12.65 8.48
CA HIS A 85 -5.77 -13.37 9.46
C HIS A 85 -5.07 -14.61 10.01
N ALA A 86 -4.42 -15.41 9.16
CA ALA A 86 -3.70 -16.60 9.60
C ALA A 86 -2.54 -16.25 10.54
N ILE A 87 -1.80 -15.16 10.26
CA ILE A 87 -0.74 -14.67 11.14
C ILE A 87 -1.33 -14.22 12.48
N ALA A 88 -2.39 -13.41 12.48
CA ALA A 88 -3.05 -12.93 13.68
C ALA A 88 -3.59 -14.09 14.54
N SER A 89 -4.30 -15.04 13.94
CA SER A 89 -4.87 -16.21 14.64
C SER A 89 -3.80 -17.10 15.24
N TYR A 90 -2.64 -17.24 14.60
CA TYR A 90 -1.51 -17.99 15.19
C TYR A 90 -1.12 -17.45 16.56
N PHE A 91 -1.11 -16.12 16.73
CA PHE A 91 -0.78 -15.49 18.00
C PHE A 91 -1.97 -15.41 18.96
N LEU A 92 -3.20 -15.17 18.47
CA LEU A 92 -4.38 -15.00 19.32
C LEU A 92 -4.89 -16.33 19.87
N GLU A 93 -4.95 -17.35 19.05
CA GLU A 93 -5.64 -18.62 19.35
C GLU A 93 -4.72 -19.85 19.21
N GLY A 94 -3.57 -19.66 18.55
CA GLY A 94 -2.64 -20.74 18.24
C GLY A 94 -1.45 -20.84 19.20
N PRO A 95 -0.42 -21.64 18.84
CA PRO A 95 0.78 -21.83 19.65
C PRO A 95 1.57 -20.56 19.95
N GLY A 96 1.31 -19.47 19.20
CA GLY A 96 1.95 -18.18 19.37
C GLY A 96 1.55 -17.43 20.64
N ILE A 97 0.44 -17.78 21.29
CA ILE A 97 -0.06 -17.15 22.53
C ILE A 97 0.98 -17.17 23.66
N LYS A 98 1.87 -18.16 23.69
CA LYS A 98 2.96 -18.29 24.66
C LYS A 98 3.96 -17.11 24.62
N TYR A 99 4.00 -16.35 23.52
CA TYR A 99 4.89 -15.19 23.39
C TYR A 99 4.31 -13.92 24.00
N LYS A 100 3.04 -13.92 24.42
CA LYS A 100 2.37 -12.75 24.98
C LYS A 100 3.11 -12.15 26.17
N GLU A 101 3.61 -13.00 27.08
CA GLU A 101 4.33 -12.57 28.27
C GLU A 101 5.73 -12.00 28.00
N LEU A 102 6.26 -12.22 26.77
CA LEU A 102 7.58 -11.74 26.34
C LEU A 102 7.52 -10.41 25.58
N LEU A 103 6.33 -9.92 25.29
CA LEU A 103 6.09 -8.74 24.47
C LEU A 103 5.38 -7.66 25.27
N THR A 104 5.59 -6.39 24.89
CA THR A 104 4.79 -5.29 25.41
C THR A 104 3.37 -5.34 24.81
N GLU A 105 2.43 -4.57 25.38
CA GLU A 105 1.07 -4.49 24.85
C GLU A 105 1.06 -3.98 23.39
N GLU A 106 1.90 -3.01 23.07
CA GLU A 106 2.03 -2.47 21.71
C GLU A 106 2.59 -3.52 20.74
N GLN A 107 3.65 -4.23 21.14
CA GLN A 107 4.22 -5.30 20.32
C GLN A 107 3.24 -6.46 20.13
N TRP A 108 2.44 -6.75 21.15
CA TRP A 108 1.39 -7.75 21.04
C TRP A 108 0.29 -7.29 20.08
N ALA A 109 -0.13 -6.02 20.14
CA ALA A 109 -1.07 -5.43 19.19
C ALA A 109 -0.53 -5.49 17.75
N ASP A 110 0.76 -5.20 17.54
CA ASP A 110 1.42 -5.25 16.23
C ASP A 110 1.26 -6.60 15.53
N ILE A 111 1.42 -7.71 16.26
CA ILE A 111 1.37 -9.07 15.69
C ILE A 111 -0.02 -9.65 15.64
N THR A 112 -0.91 -9.27 16.54
CA THR A 112 -2.30 -9.74 16.60
C THR A 112 -3.24 -8.98 15.67
N HIS A 113 -2.82 -7.79 15.21
CA HIS A 113 -3.51 -7.03 14.17
C HIS A 113 -2.71 -7.00 12.86
N PHE A 114 -1.75 -7.92 12.67
CA PHE A 114 -0.82 -7.89 11.55
C PHE A 114 -1.44 -7.36 10.26
N ASP A 115 -0.83 -6.31 9.69
CA ASP A 115 -1.30 -5.60 8.49
C ASP A 115 -0.18 -5.50 7.45
N GLY A 116 -0.48 -5.87 6.20
CA GLY A 116 0.43 -5.77 5.07
C GLY A 116 0.93 -4.34 4.82
N ASN A 117 0.08 -3.32 5.08
CA ASN A 117 0.49 -1.92 4.95
C ASN A 117 1.61 -1.55 5.93
N ALA A 118 1.45 -1.92 7.21
CA ALA A 118 2.49 -1.70 8.22
C ALA A 118 3.77 -2.46 7.87
N ASN A 119 3.64 -3.70 7.39
CA ASN A 119 4.78 -4.49 6.96
C ASN A 119 5.45 -3.91 5.70
N THR A 120 4.71 -3.26 4.79
CA THR A 120 5.29 -2.52 3.66
C THR A 120 6.21 -1.41 4.16
N PHE A 121 5.74 -0.58 5.08
CA PHE A 121 6.55 0.50 5.66
C PHE A 121 7.82 -0.05 6.33
N ARG A 122 7.69 -1.13 7.10
CA ARG A 122 8.84 -1.82 7.72
C ARG A 122 9.85 -2.31 6.69
N LEU A 123 9.41 -3.00 5.63
CA LEU A 123 10.31 -3.50 4.58
C LEU A 123 11.09 -2.39 3.88
N LEU A 124 10.50 -1.20 3.77
CA LEU A 124 11.11 -0.05 3.09
C LEU A 124 12.09 0.72 3.99
N THR A 125 11.87 0.74 5.31
CA THR A 125 12.65 1.51 6.27
C THR A 125 13.66 0.68 7.06
N HIS A 126 13.42 -0.63 7.20
CA HIS A 126 14.26 -1.53 8.00
C HIS A 126 15.66 -1.71 7.41
N GLN A 127 16.66 -1.66 8.28
CA GLN A 127 18.03 -1.97 7.92
C GLN A 127 18.25 -3.49 7.93
N PHE A 128 18.24 -4.12 6.77
CA PHE A 128 18.61 -5.52 6.63
C PHE A 128 20.12 -5.73 6.85
N LYS A 129 20.51 -6.89 7.40
CA LYS A 129 21.90 -7.26 7.62
C LYS A 129 22.74 -7.08 6.34
N GLY A 130 23.85 -6.37 6.47
CA GLY A 130 24.74 -6.07 5.34
C GLY A 130 24.26 -4.94 4.40
N ARG A 131 23.19 -4.20 4.78
CA ARG A 131 22.70 -3.03 4.05
C ARG A 131 22.95 -1.76 4.85
N ARG A 132 22.94 -0.62 4.14
CA ARG A 132 23.04 0.72 4.77
C ARG A 132 21.79 1.01 5.60
N ALA A 133 21.92 1.94 6.54
CA ALA A 133 20.78 2.45 7.30
C ALA A 133 19.72 3.09 6.38
N GLY A 134 18.45 3.06 6.80
CA GLY A 134 17.34 3.66 6.06
C GLY A 134 16.71 2.76 4.99
N GLY A 135 17.01 1.46 4.99
CA GLY A 135 16.38 0.48 4.11
C GLY A 135 16.57 0.79 2.62
N PHE A 136 15.48 1.10 1.91
CA PHE A 136 15.48 1.50 0.49
C PHE A 136 15.92 2.94 0.26
N VAL A 137 16.00 3.75 1.32
CA VAL A 137 16.39 5.18 1.25
C VAL A 137 15.51 5.97 0.28
N LEU A 138 14.20 5.81 0.44
CA LEU A 138 13.19 6.57 -0.29
C LEU A 138 13.02 7.97 0.33
N THR A 139 12.47 8.90 -0.44
CA THR A 139 12.11 10.22 0.10
C THR A 139 10.99 10.12 1.13
N TYR A 140 10.92 11.06 2.05
CA TYR A 140 9.86 11.12 3.07
C TYR A 140 8.47 11.23 2.43
N SER A 141 8.34 12.01 1.36
CA SER A 141 7.10 12.13 0.61
C SER A 141 6.66 10.77 0.05
N THR A 142 7.57 9.99 -0.56
CA THR A 142 7.26 8.64 -1.05
C THR A 142 6.86 7.71 0.09
N LEU A 143 7.62 7.67 1.20
CA LEU A 143 7.32 6.81 2.34
C LEU A 143 5.98 7.15 2.98
N SER A 144 5.66 8.43 3.15
CA SER A 144 4.39 8.86 3.74
C SER A 144 3.20 8.63 2.81
N SER A 145 3.43 8.65 1.48
CA SER A 145 2.38 8.38 0.48
C SER A 145 1.92 6.92 0.48
N ILE A 146 2.73 6.00 0.98
CA ILE A 146 2.39 4.57 1.11
C ILE A 146 1.53 4.32 2.35
N VAL A 147 1.64 5.17 3.38
CA VAL A 147 0.98 4.94 4.67
C VAL A 147 -0.47 5.41 4.62
N LYS A 148 -1.37 4.48 4.33
CA LYS A 148 -2.83 4.70 4.26
C LYS A 148 -3.44 4.94 5.64
N TYR A 149 -2.89 4.32 6.68
CA TYR A 149 -3.37 4.36 8.06
C TYR A 149 -2.29 4.90 9.01
N PRO A 150 -2.09 6.21 9.10
CA PRO A 150 -0.95 6.81 9.80
C PRO A 150 -1.11 6.82 11.33
N TYR A 151 -1.34 5.65 11.92
CA TYR A 151 -1.46 5.41 13.36
C TYR A 151 -0.94 4.01 13.73
N PRO A 152 -0.54 3.80 15.02
CA PRO A 152 -0.01 2.53 15.49
C PRO A 152 -1.12 1.47 15.68
N ALA A 153 -0.73 0.21 15.87
CA ALA A 153 -1.64 -0.93 16.04
C ALA A 153 -2.60 -0.78 17.23
N THR A 154 -2.20 -0.09 18.30
CA THR A 154 -3.04 0.21 19.47
C THR A 154 -4.24 1.10 19.16
N GLU A 155 -4.18 1.86 18.05
CA GLU A 155 -5.25 2.72 17.55
C GLU A 155 -5.93 2.12 16.32
N ALA A 156 -5.67 0.84 16.02
CA ALA A 156 -6.15 0.17 14.83
C ALA A 156 -7.67 0.16 14.74
N GLN A 157 -8.20 0.69 13.64
CA GLN A 157 -9.61 0.60 13.29
C GLN A 157 -9.79 -0.53 12.28
N LYS A 158 -10.71 -1.47 12.54
CA LYS A 158 -10.94 -2.64 11.69
C LYS A 158 -9.64 -3.43 11.41
N GLN A 159 -8.76 -3.53 12.40
CA GLN A 159 -7.46 -4.21 12.31
C GLN A 159 -6.47 -3.57 11.31
N LYS A 160 -6.67 -2.34 10.87
CA LYS A 160 -5.79 -1.63 9.95
C LYS A 160 -4.95 -0.59 10.68
N PHE A 161 -3.64 -0.56 10.41
CA PHE A 161 -2.67 0.41 10.94
C PHE A 161 -1.50 0.57 9.97
N GLY A 162 -0.64 1.58 10.17
CA GLY A 162 0.33 1.98 9.15
C GLY A 162 1.79 1.67 9.43
N TYR A 163 2.14 1.39 10.67
CA TYR A 163 3.52 1.09 11.07
C TYR A 163 3.55 0.36 12.41
N PHE A 164 4.50 -0.55 12.58
CA PHE A 164 4.72 -1.25 13.83
C PHE A 164 5.36 -0.33 14.87
N THR A 165 5.26 -0.70 16.13
CA THR A 165 5.84 0.03 17.27
C THR A 165 7.32 0.40 17.07
N GLN A 166 8.11 -0.48 16.45
CA GLN A 166 9.52 -0.23 16.17
C GLN A 166 9.76 0.87 15.12
N GLU A 167 8.81 1.12 14.24
CA GLU A 167 8.88 2.14 13.19
C GLU A 167 8.24 3.47 13.62
N ASN A 168 7.71 3.58 14.85
CA ASN A 168 7.02 4.78 15.32
C ASN A 168 7.93 6.03 15.25
N GLU A 169 9.15 5.96 15.77
CA GLU A 169 10.08 7.09 15.77
C GLU A 169 10.43 7.58 14.35
N ILE A 170 10.62 6.64 13.42
CA ILE A 170 10.94 7.02 12.04
C ILE A 170 9.72 7.66 11.35
N TYR A 171 8.51 7.14 11.59
CA TYR A 171 7.30 7.73 11.02
C TYR A 171 7.02 9.11 11.63
N GLU A 172 7.18 9.29 12.94
CA GLU A 172 7.06 10.58 13.62
C GLU A 172 7.99 11.64 13.03
N ARG A 173 9.24 11.28 12.77
CA ARG A 173 10.20 12.17 12.10
C ARG A 173 9.73 12.54 10.70
N ILE A 174 9.31 11.55 9.89
CA ILE A 174 8.78 11.77 8.55
C ILE A 174 7.59 12.72 8.58
N ALA A 175 6.62 12.47 9.45
CA ALA A 175 5.41 13.26 9.58
C ALA A 175 5.70 14.71 10.00
N THR A 176 6.64 14.89 10.93
CA THR A 176 7.08 16.21 11.40
C THR A 176 7.78 17.01 10.30
N GLU A 177 8.71 16.39 9.59
CA GLU A 177 9.45 17.05 8.48
C GLU A 177 8.51 17.41 7.31
N LEU A 178 7.46 16.62 7.07
CA LEU A 178 6.44 16.92 6.06
C LEU A 178 5.35 17.87 6.56
N GLY A 179 5.39 18.32 7.81
CA GLY A 179 4.39 19.21 8.39
C GLY A 179 3.00 18.57 8.52
N LEU A 180 2.90 17.26 8.64
CA LEU A 180 1.63 16.59 8.85
C LEU A 180 1.08 16.90 10.25
N LYS A 181 -0.24 17.11 10.35
CA LYS A 181 -0.89 17.42 11.62
C LYS A 181 -1.12 16.14 12.43
N ARG A 182 -0.95 16.23 13.76
CA ARG A 182 -1.36 15.17 14.69
C ARG A 182 -2.88 14.98 14.65
N LYS A 183 -3.32 13.72 14.76
CA LYS A 183 -4.72 13.32 14.86
C LYS A 183 -4.82 12.12 15.82
N GLY A 184 -5.24 12.39 17.07
CA GLY A 184 -5.19 11.38 18.12
C GLY A 184 -3.76 10.90 18.39
N ALA A 185 -3.56 9.60 18.52
CA ALA A 185 -2.24 8.98 18.64
C ALA A 185 -1.46 8.89 17.32
N GLY A 186 -2.11 9.15 16.18
CA GLY A 186 -1.51 9.14 14.86
C GLY A 186 -1.37 10.52 14.22
N TRP A 187 -1.42 10.54 12.89
CA TRP A 187 -1.23 11.71 12.04
C TRP A 187 -2.30 11.82 10.96
N CYS A 188 -2.44 12.98 10.34
CA CYS A 188 -3.22 13.09 9.11
C CYS A 188 -2.50 12.37 7.96
N ARG A 189 -3.27 11.81 7.03
CA ARG A 189 -2.71 11.22 5.81
C ARG A 189 -1.94 12.26 4.99
N HIS A 190 -0.86 11.84 4.37
CA HIS A 190 -0.20 12.63 3.32
C HIS A 190 -1.16 12.77 2.12
N PRO A 191 -1.26 13.95 1.48
CA PRO A 191 -2.16 14.14 0.35
C PRO A 191 -2.00 13.10 -0.77
N PHE A 192 -0.78 12.70 -1.07
CA PHE A 192 -0.52 11.73 -2.14
C PHE A 192 -0.93 10.29 -1.78
N ALA A 193 -1.19 9.99 -0.50
CA ALA A 193 -1.73 8.69 -0.12
C ALA A 193 -3.12 8.45 -0.74
N TYR A 194 -3.89 9.51 -0.95
CA TYR A 194 -5.18 9.42 -1.65
C TYR A 194 -5.02 9.12 -3.15
N LEU A 195 -3.94 9.62 -3.78
CA LEU A 195 -3.65 9.32 -5.18
C LEU A 195 -3.18 7.86 -5.36
N VAL A 196 -2.41 7.35 -4.41
CA VAL A 196 -1.99 5.93 -4.39
C VAL A 196 -3.20 5.04 -4.22
N GLU A 197 -4.09 5.35 -3.27
CA GLU A 197 -5.33 4.61 -3.03
C GLU A 197 -6.25 4.64 -4.27
N ALA A 198 -6.45 5.81 -4.88
CA ALA A 198 -7.26 5.93 -6.10
C ALA A 198 -6.67 5.14 -7.29
N ALA A 199 -5.35 5.13 -7.45
CA ALA A 199 -4.70 4.36 -8.49
C ALA A 199 -4.85 2.85 -8.28
N ASP A 200 -4.76 2.39 -7.03
CA ASP A 200 -4.98 1.01 -6.62
C ASP A 200 -6.44 0.57 -6.91
N ASP A 201 -7.41 1.34 -6.45
CA ASP A 201 -8.83 1.08 -6.66
C ASP A 201 -9.19 0.99 -8.15
N ILE A 202 -8.71 1.93 -8.99
CA ILE A 202 -8.94 1.94 -10.44
C ILE A 202 -8.40 0.66 -11.10
N CYS A 203 -7.17 0.25 -10.74
CA CYS A 203 -6.57 -0.95 -11.31
C CYS A 203 -7.27 -2.21 -10.82
N TYR A 204 -7.58 -2.30 -9.52
CA TYR A 204 -8.21 -3.44 -8.91
C TYR A 204 -9.57 -3.76 -9.55
N GLU A 205 -10.43 -2.77 -9.71
CA GLU A 205 -11.76 -2.96 -10.30
C GLU A 205 -11.69 -3.53 -11.72
N ILE A 206 -10.82 -3.00 -12.59
CA ILE A 206 -10.70 -3.43 -13.98
C ILE A 206 -10.05 -4.83 -14.06
N MET A 207 -8.97 -5.05 -13.33
CA MET A 207 -8.20 -6.30 -13.39
C MET A 207 -9.00 -7.50 -12.87
N ASP A 208 -9.79 -7.31 -11.82
CA ASP A 208 -10.63 -8.38 -11.25
C ASP A 208 -11.72 -8.82 -12.23
N ILE A 209 -12.33 -7.88 -12.95
CA ILE A 209 -13.30 -8.19 -14.02
C ILE A 209 -12.61 -8.95 -15.16
N GLU A 210 -11.42 -8.52 -15.56
CA GLU A 210 -10.64 -9.16 -16.62
C GLU A 210 -10.23 -10.59 -16.24
N ASP A 211 -9.73 -10.80 -15.04
CA ASP A 211 -9.33 -12.11 -14.54
C ASP A 211 -10.55 -13.03 -14.36
N ALA A 212 -11.67 -12.52 -13.86
CA ALA A 212 -12.91 -13.27 -13.74
C ALA A 212 -13.45 -13.72 -15.12
N HIS A 213 -13.32 -12.87 -16.14
CA HIS A 213 -13.66 -13.24 -17.52
C HIS A 213 -12.73 -14.32 -18.07
N LYS A 214 -11.41 -14.16 -17.94
CA LYS A 214 -10.41 -15.14 -18.39
C LYS A 214 -10.59 -16.51 -17.74
N LEU A 215 -11.00 -16.53 -16.48
CA LEU A 215 -11.29 -17.73 -15.72
C LEU A 215 -12.69 -18.31 -15.99
N LYS A 216 -13.49 -17.68 -16.87
CA LYS A 216 -14.85 -18.07 -17.21
C LYS A 216 -15.82 -18.04 -16.01
N ILE A 217 -15.53 -17.20 -15.02
CA ILE A 217 -16.44 -16.88 -13.91
C ILE A 217 -17.52 -15.93 -14.40
N LEU A 218 -17.14 -14.94 -15.24
CA LEU A 218 -18.03 -14.03 -15.93
C LEU A 218 -18.15 -14.42 -17.42
N SER A 219 -19.36 -14.37 -17.97
CA SER A 219 -19.62 -14.49 -19.40
C SER A 219 -19.13 -13.23 -20.14
N PHE A 220 -19.09 -13.31 -21.48
CA PHE A 220 -18.74 -12.14 -22.31
C PHE A 220 -19.75 -11.00 -22.12
N GLU A 221 -21.04 -11.30 -22.08
CA GLU A 221 -22.11 -10.33 -21.90
C GLU A 221 -22.01 -9.61 -20.55
N GLU A 222 -21.82 -10.34 -19.46
CA GLU A 222 -21.64 -9.76 -18.11
C GLU A 222 -20.39 -8.88 -18.05
N THR A 223 -19.27 -9.33 -18.61
CA THR A 223 -18.02 -8.56 -18.65
C THR A 223 -18.19 -7.27 -19.45
N ARG A 224 -18.81 -7.37 -20.65
CA ARG A 224 -19.09 -6.20 -21.49
C ARG A 224 -19.94 -5.18 -20.76
N ASP A 225 -21.02 -5.61 -20.11
CA ASP A 225 -21.97 -4.73 -19.44
C ASP A 225 -21.31 -4.04 -18.23
N LEU A 226 -20.47 -4.75 -17.46
CA LEU A 226 -19.67 -4.16 -16.40
C LEU A 226 -18.69 -3.12 -16.95
N MET A 227 -17.94 -3.46 -18.01
CA MET A 227 -16.94 -2.53 -18.60
C MET A 227 -17.61 -1.29 -19.23
N LEU A 228 -18.76 -1.45 -19.86
CA LEU A 228 -19.54 -0.32 -20.39
C LEU A 228 -20.04 0.61 -19.29
N GLY A 229 -20.31 0.09 -18.09
CA GLY A 229 -20.69 0.88 -16.92
C GLY A 229 -19.65 1.93 -16.51
N PHE A 230 -18.36 1.71 -16.79
CA PHE A 230 -17.31 2.70 -16.51
C PHE A 230 -17.25 3.85 -17.53
N VAL A 231 -17.76 3.65 -18.75
CA VAL A 231 -17.66 4.64 -19.84
C VAL A 231 -19.01 5.21 -20.25
N ALA A 232 -20.12 4.72 -19.71
CA ALA A 232 -21.44 5.27 -20.00
C ALA A 232 -21.54 6.67 -19.40
N PRO A 233 -21.95 7.71 -20.18
CA PRO A 233 -22.24 9.01 -19.61
C PRO A 233 -23.45 8.89 -18.67
N GLU A 234 -23.38 9.58 -17.53
CA GLU A 234 -24.51 9.78 -16.62
C GLU A 234 -25.68 10.48 -17.31
#